data_99fa7d29195bfd9e342c26b75391ce00
#
_entry.id   99fa7d29195bfd9e342c26b75391ce00
#
_cell.length_a   1.000
_cell.length_b   1.000
_cell.length_c   1.000
_cell.angle_alpha   90.00
_cell.angle_beta   90.00
_cell.angle_gamma   90.00
#
_symmetry.space_group_name_H-M   'P 1'
#
loop_
_entity.id
_entity.type
_entity.pdbx_description
1 polymer ?
#
loop_
_entity_poly.entity_id
_entity_poly.type
_entity_poly.pdbx_seq_one_letter_code
_entity_poly.pdbx_strand_id
1 'polypeptide(L)'
;MTFSSSPRLVYLTVFILVCLALPSDAALRVYRMHGKGLKGDALGNAPDPYVKMYVRNIFVTRTSVIKSSSNPIWSSTLTSNTAQINNELKLQVWDEDIQKDDLLGVCYTQVKRGSYSYQCTLSKGGYLIYSYEFN
;
A
#
# COMPACT_ATOMS: atom_id res chain seq x y z
N MET A 1 35.11 18.91 43.68
CA MET A 1 33.69 19.13 43.32
C MET A 1 33.33 18.21 42.20
N THR A 2 32.56 17.25 42.46
CA THR A 2 32.37 16.17 41.52
C THR A 2 30.91 15.94 41.12
N PHE A 3 30.02 16.65 41.67
CA PHE A 3 28.60 16.41 41.47
C PHE A 3 28.01 17.13 40.27
N SER A 4 28.76 17.97 39.61
CA SER A 4 28.23 18.78 38.50
C SER A 4 27.98 17.94 37.24
N SER A 5 28.59 16.76 37.13
CA SER A 5 28.40 15.92 35.95
C SER A 5 27.16 15.02 36.04
N SER A 6 26.66 14.74 37.23
CA SER A 6 25.52 13.84 37.41
C SER A 6 24.25 14.30 36.76
N PRO A 7 23.87 15.58 36.82
CA PRO A 7 22.64 16.04 36.14
C PRO A 7 22.67 15.85 34.64
N ARG A 8 23.84 16.00 34.03
CA ARG A 8 23.94 15.84 32.58
C ARG A 8 23.73 14.40 32.17
N LEU A 9 24.25 13.47 32.92
CA LEU A 9 24.06 12.04 32.64
C LEU A 9 22.59 11.67 32.76
N VAL A 10 21.87 12.17 33.75
CA VAL A 10 20.45 11.92 33.91
C VAL A 10 19.68 12.48 32.71
N TYR A 11 20.03 13.67 32.25
CA TYR A 11 19.38 14.27 31.08
C TYR A 11 19.56 13.42 29.83
N LEU A 12 20.77 12.96 29.55
CA LEU A 12 21.03 12.13 28.38
C LEU A 12 20.25 10.83 28.42
N THR A 13 20.17 10.21 29.59
CA THR A 13 19.41 8.97 29.74
C THR A 13 17.94 9.17 29.47
N VAL A 14 17.35 10.23 30.02
CA VAL A 14 15.94 10.55 29.79
C VAL A 14 15.69 10.85 28.31
N PHE A 15 16.57 11.61 27.68
CA PHE A 15 16.44 11.94 26.26
C PHE A 15 16.47 10.68 25.38
N ILE A 16 17.39 9.76 25.62
CA ILE A 16 17.49 8.50 24.89
C ILE A 16 16.22 7.68 25.08
N LEU A 17 15.70 7.57 26.29
CA LEU A 17 14.45 6.85 26.55
C LEU A 17 13.28 7.45 25.81
N VAL A 18 13.15 8.77 25.76
CA VAL A 18 12.08 9.44 25.00
C VAL A 18 12.21 9.11 23.52
N CYS A 19 13.41 9.15 22.94
CA CYS A 19 13.62 8.80 21.53
C CYS A 19 13.27 7.35 21.25
N LEU A 20 13.61 6.43 22.15
CA LEU A 20 13.29 5.01 21.99
C LEU A 20 11.82 4.72 22.21
N ALA A 21 11.14 5.54 23.01
CA ALA A 21 9.72 5.38 23.27
C ALA A 21 8.84 6.01 22.18
N LEU A 22 9.41 6.83 21.29
CA LEU A 22 8.64 7.38 20.18
C LEU A 22 8.24 6.23 19.24
N PRO A 23 6.94 6.01 19.08
CA PRO A 23 6.51 4.96 18.18
C PRO A 23 6.96 5.30 16.76
N SER A 24 7.51 4.33 16.07
CA SER A 24 7.69 4.45 14.63
C SER A 24 6.34 4.17 13.96
N ASP A 25 5.42 5.11 14.08
CA ASP A 25 4.06 4.95 13.57
C ASP A 25 3.95 5.15 12.08
N ALA A 26 5.06 5.06 11.36
CA ALA A 26 5.06 5.18 9.92
C ALA A 26 4.42 3.93 9.30
N ALA A 27 3.11 3.95 9.19
CA ALA A 27 2.39 2.93 8.42
C ALA A 27 2.06 3.49 7.06
N LEU A 28 2.29 2.67 6.04
CA LEU A 28 1.82 2.95 4.68
C LEU A 28 0.41 2.41 4.56
N ARG A 29 -0.53 3.28 4.20
CA ARG A 29 -1.94 2.90 3.98
C ARG A 29 -2.34 3.22 2.56
N VAL A 30 -2.83 2.22 1.85
CA VAL A 30 -3.39 2.35 0.51
C VAL A 30 -4.90 2.23 0.62
N TYR A 31 -5.63 3.19 0.09
CA TYR A 31 -7.07 3.28 0.27
C TYR A 31 -7.74 3.94 -0.95
N ARG A 32 -9.06 4.05 -0.93
CA ARG A 32 -9.86 4.60 -2.03
C ARG A 32 -9.51 3.96 -3.37
N MET A 33 -9.35 2.65 -3.36
CA MET A 33 -9.04 1.91 -4.57
C MET A 33 -10.32 1.67 -5.37
N HIS A 34 -10.28 2.03 -6.64
CA HIS A 34 -11.36 1.68 -7.57
C HIS A 34 -10.80 1.53 -8.98
N GLY A 35 -11.43 0.64 -9.72
CA GLY A 35 -11.09 0.41 -11.11
C GLY A 35 -12.10 1.01 -12.04
N LYS A 36 -11.66 1.32 -13.26
CA LYS A 36 -12.55 1.78 -14.34
C LYS A 36 -12.21 1.04 -15.61
N GLY A 37 -13.22 0.48 -16.24
CA GLY A 37 -13.09 -0.18 -17.52
C GLY A 37 -12.19 -1.39 -17.51
N LEU A 38 -12.14 -2.13 -16.39
CA LEU A 38 -11.32 -3.34 -16.30
C LEU A 38 -11.85 -4.40 -17.27
N LYS A 39 -10.93 -5.13 -17.89
CA LYS A 39 -11.27 -6.16 -18.88
C LYS A 39 -11.30 -7.53 -18.22
N GLY A 40 -12.36 -8.28 -18.53
CA GLY A 40 -12.46 -9.67 -18.19
C GLY A 40 -11.79 -10.55 -19.23
N ASP A 41 -12.33 -11.75 -19.39
CA ASP A 41 -11.80 -12.72 -20.33
C ASP A 41 -12.15 -12.37 -21.80
N ALA A 42 -11.65 -13.20 -22.73
CA ALA A 42 -11.83 -13.00 -24.17
C ALA A 42 -13.30 -13.13 -24.64
N LEU A 43 -14.18 -13.65 -23.79
CA LEU A 43 -15.60 -13.79 -24.10
C LEU A 43 -16.42 -12.57 -23.71
N GLY A 44 -15.79 -11.52 -23.21
CA GLY A 44 -16.46 -10.28 -22.83
C GLY A 44 -17.10 -10.31 -21.46
N ASN A 45 -16.85 -11.32 -20.64
CA ASN A 45 -17.31 -11.36 -19.27
C ASN A 45 -16.61 -10.31 -18.43
N ALA A 46 -17.35 -9.70 -17.51
CA ALA A 46 -16.73 -8.78 -16.55
C ALA A 46 -15.76 -9.52 -15.64
N PRO A 47 -14.65 -8.91 -15.26
CA PRO A 47 -13.69 -9.56 -14.36
C PRO A 47 -14.22 -9.69 -12.93
N ASP A 48 -13.58 -10.54 -12.14
CA ASP A 48 -13.76 -10.65 -10.70
C ASP A 48 -12.49 -10.08 -10.04
N PRO A 49 -12.38 -8.73 -9.94
CA PRO A 49 -11.09 -8.12 -9.65
C PRO A 49 -10.75 -8.04 -8.16
N TYR A 50 -9.47 -8.12 -7.87
CA TYR A 50 -8.88 -7.85 -6.57
C TYR A 50 -7.50 -7.24 -6.73
N VAL A 51 -6.99 -6.61 -5.68
CA VAL A 51 -5.69 -5.93 -5.69
C VAL A 51 -4.77 -6.59 -4.68
N LYS A 52 -3.55 -6.93 -5.11
CA LYS A 52 -2.46 -7.37 -4.25
C LYS A 52 -1.48 -6.23 -4.04
N MET A 53 -1.06 -6.04 -2.79
CA MET A 53 -0.09 -5.02 -2.41
C MET A 53 1.25 -5.64 -2.07
N TYR A 54 2.31 -5.11 -2.66
CA TYR A 54 3.69 -5.49 -2.39
C TYR A 54 4.49 -4.25 -1.99
N VAL A 55 5.41 -4.43 -1.05
CA VAL A 55 6.40 -3.41 -0.67
C VAL A 55 7.77 -4.05 -0.82
N ARG A 56 8.68 -3.41 -1.54
CA ARG A 56 10.01 -3.95 -1.85
C ARG A 56 9.92 -5.35 -2.47
N ASN A 57 8.93 -5.55 -3.31
CA ASN A 57 8.66 -6.81 -4.00
C ASN A 57 8.28 -7.97 -3.06
N ILE A 58 7.89 -7.67 -1.84
CA ILE A 58 7.42 -8.65 -0.85
C ILE A 58 5.91 -8.47 -0.69
N PHE A 59 5.16 -9.56 -0.83
CA PHE A 59 3.71 -9.54 -0.65
C PHE A 59 3.34 -9.11 0.78
N VAL A 60 2.42 -8.15 0.88
CA VAL A 60 1.94 -7.64 2.17
C VAL A 60 0.53 -8.13 2.46
N THR A 61 -0.41 -7.81 1.57
CA THR A 61 -1.84 -8.11 1.75
C THR A 61 -2.60 -7.92 0.44
N ARG A 62 -3.88 -8.21 0.46
CA ARG A 62 -4.75 -8.05 -0.71
C ARG A 62 -6.15 -7.62 -0.31
N THR A 63 -6.90 -7.12 -1.27
CA THR A 63 -8.33 -6.86 -1.11
C THR A 63 -9.14 -8.15 -1.23
N SER A 64 -10.39 -8.07 -0.87
CA SER A 64 -11.37 -9.08 -1.29
C SER A 64 -11.61 -8.99 -2.80
N VAL A 65 -12.18 -10.06 -3.35
CA VAL A 65 -12.61 -10.12 -4.75
C VAL A 65 -13.98 -9.45 -4.86
N ILE A 66 -14.16 -8.64 -5.91
CA ILE A 66 -15.47 -8.09 -6.26
C ILE A 66 -15.94 -8.83 -7.50
N LYS A 67 -17.06 -9.53 -7.39
CA LYS A 67 -17.55 -10.38 -8.47
C LYS A 67 -18.14 -9.56 -9.61
N SER A 68 -17.82 -9.95 -10.84
CA SER A 68 -18.45 -9.47 -12.07
C SER A 68 -18.53 -7.95 -12.17
N SER A 69 -17.39 -7.27 -12.02
CA SER A 69 -17.36 -5.81 -12.08
C SER A 69 -16.17 -5.29 -12.89
N SER A 70 -16.48 -4.53 -13.93
CA SER A 70 -15.47 -3.77 -14.68
C SER A 70 -15.13 -2.45 -14.01
N ASN A 71 -15.92 -2.02 -13.01
CA ASN A 71 -15.73 -0.76 -12.29
C ASN A 71 -15.80 -1.02 -10.78
N PRO A 72 -14.92 -1.83 -10.22
CA PRO A 72 -14.99 -2.19 -8.80
C PRO A 72 -14.60 -1.02 -7.90
N ILE A 73 -15.20 -0.99 -6.71
CA ILE A 73 -14.84 -0.08 -5.62
C ILE A 73 -14.51 -0.96 -4.41
N TRP A 74 -13.26 -0.87 -3.94
CA TRP A 74 -12.84 -1.60 -2.74
C TRP A 74 -12.85 -0.64 -1.55
N SER A 75 -13.57 -1.00 -0.51
CA SER A 75 -13.69 -0.18 0.70
C SER A 75 -12.55 -0.43 1.70
N SER A 76 -11.77 -1.46 1.48
CA SER A 76 -10.68 -1.81 2.40
C SER A 76 -9.50 -0.87 2.30
N THR A 77 -8.72 -0.80 3.38
CA THR A 77 -7.42 -0.15 3.43
C THR A 77 -6.36 -1.23 3.53
N LEU A 78 -5.35 -1.17 2.66
CA LEU A 78 -4.21 -2.08 2.70
C LEU A 78 -3.07 -1.40 3.43
N THR A 79 -2.56 -2.03 4.49
CA THR A 79 -1.59 -1.40 5.37
C THR A 79 -0.29 -2.20 5.42
N SER A 80 0.83 -1.50 5.36
CA SER A 80 2.16 -2.03 5.64
C SER A 80 2.76 -1.30 6.83
N ASN A 81 3.18 -2.06 7.84
CA ASN A 81 3.85 -1.50 9.03
C ASN A 81 5.38 -1.49 8.89
N THR A 82 5.91 -1.98 7.79
CA THR A 82 7.36 -2.10 7.56
C THR A 82 7.86 -1.23 6.41
N ALA A 83 6.97 -0.56 5.68
CA ALA A 83 7.35 0.29 4.57
C ALA A 83 8.18 1.47 5.06
N GLN A 84 9.17 1.88 4.24
CA GLN A 84 10.04 3.02 4.49
C GLN A 84 10.02 3.95 3.29
N ILE A 85 10.47 5.20 3.51
CA ILE A 85 10.61 6.18 2.42
C ILE A 85 11.46 5.58 1.30
N ASN A 86 11.05 5.82 0.07
CA ASN A 86 11.69 5.36 -1.16
C ASN A 86 11.55 3.87 -1.44
N ASN A 87 10.84 3.12 -0.60
CA ASN A 87 10.48 1.76 -0.98
C ASN A 87 9.55 1.78 -2.19
N GLU A 88 9.64 0.77 -3.02
CA GLU A 88 8.67 0.59 -4.11
C GLU A 88 7.38 0.03 -3.55
N LEU A 89 6.28 0.72 -3.81
CA LEU A 89 4.92 0.20 -3.64
C LEU A 89 4.47 -0.36 -4.99
N LYS A 90 4.06 -1.60 -5.01
CA LYS A 90 3.53 -2.25 -6.18
C LYS A 90 2.12 -2.75 -5.90
N LEU A 91 1.18 -2.37 -6.75
CA LEU A 91 -0.19 -2.85 -6.70
C LEU A 91 -0.44 -3.65 -7.96
N GLN A 92 -0.84 -4.90 -7.80
CA GLN A 92 -1.23 -5.78 -8.91
C GLN A 92 -2.73 -5.93 -8.91
N VAL A 93 -3.36 -5.69 -10.04
CA VAL A 93 -4.80 -5.92 -10.22
C VAL A 93 -4.97 -7.24 -10.95
N TRP A 94 -5.74 -8.14 -10.35
CA TRP A 94 -5.97 -9.49 -10.84
C TRP A 94 -7.44 -9.74 -11.10
N ASP A 95 -7.73 -10.59 -12.04
CA ASP A 95 -9.03 -11.18 -12.29
C ASP A 95 -9.02 -12.61 -11.72
N GLU A 96 -9.86 -12.88 -10.72
CA GLU A 96 -9.96 -14.22 -10.17
C GLU A 96 -10.66 -15.15 -11.15
N ASP A 97 -10.06 -16.29 -11.40
CA ASP A 97 -10.61 -17.30 -12.29
C ASP A 97 -10.58 -18.67 -11.59
N ILE A 98 -11.42 -19.59 -12.05
CA ILE A 98 -11.54 -20.92 -11.48
C ILE A 98 -10.23 -21.71 -11.59
N GLN A 99 -9.54 -21.58 -12.71
CA GLN A 99 -8.31 -22.34 -12.95
C GLN A 99 -7.06 -21.55 -12.61
N LYS A 100 -6.95 -20.33 -13.13
CA LYS A 100 -5.77 -19.51 -12.95
C LYS A 100 -6.17 -18.04 -13.05
N ASP A 101 -5.79 -17.27 -12.05
CA ASP A 101 -6.04 -15.85 -12.05
C ASP A 101 -5.22 -15.14 -13.14
N ASP A 102 -5.81 -14.11 -13.75
CA ASP A 102 -5.19 -13.31 -14.79
C ASP A 102 -4.73 -11.97 -14.25
N LEU A 103 -3.49 -11.61 -14.54
CA LEU A 103 -2.97 -10.29 -14.18
C LEU A 103 -3.50 -9.25 -15.17
N LEU A 104 -4.24 -8.27 -14.67
CA LEU A 104 -4.79 -7.19 -15.50
C LEU A 104 -3.81 -6.03 -15.65
N GLY A 105 -2.93 -5.83 -14.71
CA GLY A 105 -1.91 -4.81 -14.78
C GLY A 105 -1.25 -4.55 -13.44
N VAL A 106 -0.20 -3.73 -13.47
CA VAL A 106 0.63 -3.43 -12.29
C VAL A 106 0.83 -1.93 -12.22
N CYS A 107 0.73 -1.40 -11.01
CA CYS A 107 0.99 -0.01 -10.69
C CYS A 107 2.18 0.08 -9.75
N TYR A 108 3.12 0.98 -10.06
CA TYR A 108 4.30 1.20 -9.25
C TYR A 108 4.34 2.65 -8.79
N THR A 109 4.74 2.86 -7.55
CA THR A 109 5.09 4.19 -7.08
C THR A 109 6.14 4.08 -5.98
N GLN A 110 6.92 5.11 -5.80
CA GLN A 110 7.91 5.20 -4.74
C GLN A 110 7.27 5.86 -3.53
N VAL A 111 7.39 5.23 -2.36
CA VAL A 111 6.77 5.72 -1.14
C VAL A 111 7.43 7.03 -0.70
N LYS A 112 6.64 8.06 -0.54
CA LYS A 112 7.03 9.38 -0.02
C LYS A 112 6.15 9.74 1.16
N ARG A 113 6.65 10.58 2.06
CA ARG A 113 5.83 11.10 3.15
C ARG A 113 4.72 11.98 2.60
N GLY A 114 3.54 11.85 3.19
CA GLY A 114 2.38 12.63 2.82
C GLY A 114 1.25 11.78 2.28
N SER A 115 0.32 12.42 1.61
CA SER A 115 -0.87 11.80 1.04
C SER A 115 -0.89 12.08 -0.46
N TYR A 116 -1.12 11.04 -1.24
CA TYR A 116 -1.06 11.11 -2.70
C TYR A 116 -2.19 10.30 -3.33
N SER A 117 -2.60 10.69 -4.52
CA SER A 117 -3.58 9.96 -5.31
C SER A 117 -3.07 9.79 -6.74
N TYR A 118 -3.31 8.63 -7.32
CA TYR A 118 -2.81 8.29 -8.64
C TYR A 118 -3.88 7.61 -9.48
N GLN A 119 -3.75 7.79 -10.78
CA GLN A 119 -4.45 7.01 -11.77
C GLN A 119 -3.43 6.24 -12.57
N CYS A 120 -3.55 4.91 -12.57
CA CYS A 120 -2.59 4.00 -13.19
C CYS A 120 -3.28 3.22 -14.31
N THR A 121 -2.83 3.39 -15.54
CA THR A 121 -3.34 2.63 -16.67
C THR A 121 -2.87 1.19 -16.61
N LEU A 122 -3.80 0.26 -16.76
CA LEU A 122 -3.49 -1.17 -16.71
C LEU A 122 -3.24 -1.72 -18.11
N SER A 123 -2.28 -2.65 -18.22
CA SER A 123 -1.83 -3.19 -19.52
C SER A 123 -2.94 -3.93 -20.27
N LYS A 124 -3.87 -4.56 -19.57
CA LYS A 124 -4.99 -5.28 -20.21
C LYS A 124 -6.18 -4.37 -20.52
N GLY A 125 -6.13 -3.11 -20.12
CA GLY A 125 -7.18 -2.12 -20.37
C GLY A 125 -7.77 -1.56 -19.08
N GLY A 126 -8.33 -0.35 -19.18
CA GLY A 126 -8.84 0.35 -18.03
C GLY A 126 -7.73 0.90 -17.14
N TYR A 127 -8.11 1.34 -15.96
CA TYR A 127 -7.16 1.93 -15.02
C TYR A 127 -7.58 1.72 -13.58
N LEU A 128 -6.59 1.79 -12.67
CA LEU A 128 -6.79 1.78 -11.24
C LEU A 128 -6.57 3.18 -10.70
N ILE A 129 -7.50 3.67 -9.88
CA ILE A 129 -7.32 4.88 -9.08
C ILE A 129 -7.10 4.44 -7.64
N TYR A 130 -6.09 4.99 -7.01
CA TYR A 130 -5.79 4.69 -5.61
C TYR A 130 -5.15 5.88 -4.93
N SER A 131 -5.27 5.91 -3.62
CA SER A 131 -4.59 6.88 -2.77
C SER A 131 -3.70 6.15 -1.78
N TYR A 132 -2.64 6.80 -1.33
CA TYR A 132 -1.89 6.31 -0.19
C TYR A 132 -1.50 7.45 0.73
N GLU A 133 -1.28 7.10 1.99
CA GLU A 133 -0.68 8.00 2.97
C GLU A 133 0.44 7.30 3.69
N PHE A 134 1.49 8.06 4.00
CA PHE A 134 2.65 7.59 4.74
C PHE A 134 3.18 8.75 5.58
N ASN A 135 3.19 8.57 6.91
CA ASN A 135 3.57 9.64 7.84
C ASN A 135 4.95 9.44 8.43
#